data_c796c75ea5213ee1e85730f1c3fe0861
#
_entry.id   c796c75ea5213ee1e85730f1c3fe0861
#
_cell.length_a   1.000
_cell.length_b   1.000
_cell.length_c   1.000
_cell.angle_alpha   90.00
_cell.angle_beta   90.00
_cell.angle_gamma   90.00
#
_symmetry.space_group_name_H-M   'P 1'
#
loop_
_entity.id
_entity.type
_entity.pdbx_description
1 polymer ?
#
loop_
_entity_poly.entity_id
_entity_poly.type
_entity_poly.pdbx_seq_one_letter_code
_entity_poly.pdbx_strand_id
1 'polypeptide(L)'
;PDYSLESLYYQFGRYLLIASSRPGNLPANLQGMWHNNVDGPWRVDYHNNINVQMNYWPACPTNLSECEQPLIDFIRMQVKPGKETARAYFGARGWTTSISSNIFGFTTPLRDKDMSWNFSPVASPWLATHVWNYYDYTRDLEFLRTVGYDLIKGA
;
A
#
# COMPACT_ATOMS: atom_id res chain seq x y z
N PRO A 1 15.03 -18.01 26.41
CA PRO A 1 14.60 -17.58 25.06
C PRO A 1 15.27 -18.46 24.02
N ASP A 2 14.54 -18.83 22.99
CA ASP A 2 15.12 -19.55 21.85
C ASP A 2 15.52 -18.52 20.77
N TYR A 3 16.72 -18.00 20.88
CA TYR A 3 17.25 -16.99 19.97
C TYR A 3 17.36 -17.50 18.52
N SER A 4 17.48 -18.81 18.31
CA SER A 4 17.51 -19.39 16.97
C SER A 4 16.14 -19.29 16.31
N LEU A 5 15.08 -19.55 17.07
CA LEU A 5 13.71 -19.41 16.58
C LEU A 5 13.33 -17.95 16.31
N GLU A 6 13.73 -17.04 17.20
CA GLU A 6 13.52 -15.61 17.01
C GLU A 6 14.20 -15.10 15.72
N SER A 7 15.46 -15.48 15.51
CA SER A 7 16.21 -15.15 14.30
C SER A 7 15.58 -15.75 13.04
N LEU A 8 15.16 -17.00 13.08
CA LEU A 8 14.47 -17.66 11.97
C LEU A 8 13.15 -16.96 11.65
N TYR A 9 12.34 -16.63 12.64
CA TYR A 9 11.06 -15.96 12.48
C TYR A 9 11.23 -14.57 11.84
N TYR A 10 12.21 -13.79 12.31
CA TYR A 10 12.56 -12.50 11.74
C TYR A 10 12.98 -12.63 10.25
N GLN A 11 13.87 -13.56 9.94
CA GLN A 11 14.32 -13.77 8.55
C GLN A 11 13.22 -14.32 7.66
N PHE A 12 12.31 -15.12 8.20
CA PHE A 12 11.16 -15.62 7.47
C PHE A 12 10.20 -14.48 7.07
N GLY A 13 9.93 -13.54 7.98
CA GLY A 13 9.15 -12.33 7.65
C GLY A 13 9.79 -11.51 6.52
N ARG A 14 11.11 -11.32 6.57
CA ARG A 14 11.86 -10.66 5.49
C ARG A 14 11.76 -11.43 4.16
N TYR A 15 11.92 -12.74 4.21
CA TYR A 15 11.77 -13.60 3.03
C TYR A 15 10.41 -13.44 2.37
N LEU A 16 9.32 -13.43 3.14
CA LEU A 16 7.97 -13.25 2.62
C LEU A 16 7.82 -11.92 1.89
N LEU A 17 8.35 -10.83 2.44
CA LEU A 17 8.31 -9.53 1.78
C LEU A 17 9.16 -9.50 0.51
N ILE A 18 10.40 -9.98 0.56
CA ILE A 18 11.30 -10.07 -0.60
C ILE A 18 10.66 -10.90 -1.72
N ALA A 19 10.02 -12.00 -1.38
CA ALA A 19 9.43 -12.90 -2.37
C ALA A 19 8.16 -12.31 -3.03
N SER A 20 7.41 -11.48 -2.31
CA SER A 20 6.11 -10.93 -2.77
C SER A 20 6.17 -9.49 -3.29
N SER A 21 7.26 -8.76 -3.06
CA SER A 21 7.34 -7.33 -3.40
C SER A 21 8.74 -6.92 -3.83
N ARG A 22 8.96 -6.88 -5.14
CA ARG A 22 10.24 -6.45 -5.75
C ARG A 22 10.00 -5.33 -6.74
N PRO A 23 10.96 -4.41 -6.92
CA PRO A 23 10.86 -3.35 -7.92
C PRO A 23 10.45 -3.89 -9.30
N GLY A 24 9.48 -3.21 -9.92
CA GLY A 24 8.90 -3.61 -11.21
C GLY A 24 7.74 -4.62 -11.14
N ASN A 25 7.40 -5.11 -9.95
CA ASN A 25 6.25 -5.99 -9.73
C ASN A 25 5.09 -5.24 -9.06
N LEU A 26 3.94 -5.92 -8.97
CA LEU A 26 2.83 -5.47 -8.13
C LEU A 26 3.20 -5.63 -6.64
N PRO A 27 2.61 -4.82 -5.75
CA PRO A 27 2.83 -4.98 -4.32
C PRO A 27 2.19 -6.26 -3.78
N ALA A 28 2.62 -6.67 -2.58
CA ALA A 28 2.00 -7.76 -1.85
C ALA A 28 0.52 -7.45 -1.57
N ASN A 29 -0.38 -8.35 -1.97
CA ASN A 29 -1.80 -8.26 -1.67
C ASN A 29 -2.14 -8.87 -0.30
N LEU A 30 -3.43 -9.11 0.00
CA LEU A 30 -3.89 -9.70 1.27
C LEU A 30 -3.20 -11.02 1.63
N GLN A 31 -2.84 -11.84 0.63
CA GLN A 31 -2.13 -13.11 0.79
C GLN A 31 -0.67 -13.04 0.36
N GLY A 32 -0.10 -11.84 0.24
CA GLY A 32 1.22 -11.64 -0.35
C GLY A 32 1.18 -11.93 -1.85
N MET A 33 1.47 -13.16 -2.24
CA MET A 33 1.27 -13.70 -3.59
C MET A 33 0.90 -15.19 -3.56
N TRP A 34 0.67 -15.72 -2.37
CA TRP A 34 0.41 -17.15 -2.16
C TRP A 34 -1.08 -17.41 -2.05
N HIS A 35 -1.67 -17.80 -3.18
CA HIS A 35 -3.05 -18.23 -3.24
C HIS A 35 -3.21 -19.28 -4.35
N ASN A 36 -3.88 -20.37 -4.05
CA ASN A 36 -3.98 -21.54 -4.93
C ASN A 36 -5.39 -21.81 -5.48
N ASN A 37 -6.34 -20.92 -5.21
CA ASN A 37 -7.71 -21.04 -5.72
C ASN A 37 -8.05 -19.84 -6.62
N VAL A 38 -9.07 -20.01 -7.47
CA VAL A 38 -9.59 -18.93 -8.32
C VAL A 38 -10.24 -17.84 -7.44
N ASP A 39 -11.01 -18.25 -6.45
CA ASP A 39 -11.63 -17.36 -5.48
C ASP A 39 -10.91 -17.45 -4.14
N GLY A 40 -10.28 -16.34 -3.73
CA GLY A 40 -9.60 -16.25 -2.46
C GLY A 40 -10.38 -15.46 -1.42
N PRO A 41 -10.00 -15.62 -0.13
CA PRO A 41 -10.55 -14.80 0.95
C PRO A 41 -10.45 -13.32 0.60
N TRP A 42 -11.57 -12.60 0.77
CA TRP A 42 -11.64 -11.16 0.49
C TRP A 42 -11.23 -10.78 -0.94
N ARG A 43 -11.41 -11.69 -1.90
CA ARG A 43 -11.08 -11.54 -3.34
C ARG A 43 -9.59 -11.31 -3.63
N VAL A 44 -8.71 -11.55 -2.64
CA VAL A 44 -7.25 -11.39 -2.78
C VAL A 44 -6.86 -10.00 -3.30
N ASP A 45 -7.61 -8.97 -2.93
CA ASP A 45 -7.37 -7.60 -3.37
C ASP A 45 -6.42 -6.83 -2.44
N TYR A 46 -6.34 -5.50 -2.62
CA TYR A 46 -5.57 -4.59 -1.77
C TYR A 46 -6.52 -3.87 -0.82
N HIS A 47 -6.43 -4.18 0.47
CA HIS A 47 -7.19 -3.47 1.50
C HIS A 47 -6.38 -2.32 2.09
N ASN A 48 -6.83 -1.08 1.79
CA ASN A 48 -6.13 0.16 2.16
C ASN A 48 -6.48 0.68 3.57
N ASN A 49 -7.21 -0.09 4.36
CA ASN A 49 -7.61 0.32 5.72
C ASN A 49 -6.74 -0.22 6.84
N ILE A 50 -5.78 -1.11 6.56
CA ILE A 50 -4.71 -1.60 7.44
C ILE A 50 -3.81 -2.63 6.74
N ASN A 51 -4.38 -3.54 5.93
CA ASN A 51 -3.68 -4.75 5.49
C ASN A 51 -2.49 -4.43 4.59
N VAL A 52 -2.69 -3.57 3.60
CA VAL A 52 -1.58 -3.12 2.73
C VAL A 52 -0.51 -2.43 3.57
N GLN A 53 -0.89 -1.55 4.47
CA GLN A 53 0.06 -0.85 5.34
C GLN A 53 0.86 -1.83 6.20
N MET A 54 0.20 -2.79 6.84
CA MET A 54 0.89 -3.78 7.68
C MET A 54 1.88 -4.64 6.93
N ASN A 55 1.57 -5.02 5.68
CA ASN A 55 2.50 -5.78 4.85
C ASN A 55 3.84 -5.06 4.66
N TYR A 56 3.84 -3.73 4.67
CA TYR A 56 5.02 -2.91 4.39
C TYR A 56 5.67 -2.27 5.62
N TRP A 57 5.06 -2.36 6.80
CA TRP A 57 5.71 -1.84 8.01
C TRP A 57 7.12 -2.36 8.27
N PRO A 58 7.45 -3.62 7.96
CA PRO A 58 8.81 -4.12 8.16
C PRO A 58 9.80 -3.66 7.08
N ALA A 59 9.38 -3.15 5.92
CA ALA A 59 10.26 -2.89 4.78
C ALA A 59 11.49 -2.04 5.15
N CYS A 60 11.30 -0.80 5.46
CA CYS A 60 12.39 0.11 5.80
C CYS A 60 13.15 -0.29 7.08
N PRO A 61 12.47 -0.59 8.23
CA PRO A 61 13.15 -0.95 9.47
C PRO A 61 14.02 -2.22 9.39
N THR A 62 13.73 -3.12 8.45
CA THR A 62 14.48 -4.37 8.30
C THR A 62 15.48 -4.33 7.13
N ASN A 63 15.83 -3.14 6.65
CA ASN A 63 16.76 -2.94 5.53
C ASN A 63 16.28 -3.59 4.23
N LEU A 64 15.00 -3.35 3.88
CA LEU A 64 14.34 -3.81 2.66
C LEU A 64 13.57 -2.65 2.00
N SER A 65 14.12 -1.44 2.02
CA SER A 65 13.46 -0.26 1.44
C SER A 65 13.14 -0.44 -0.05
N GLU A 66 13.94 -1.19 -0.80
CA GLU A 66 13.67 -1.52 -2.20
C GLU A 66 12.37 -2.32 -2.38
N CYS A 67 11.98 -3.09 -1.37
CA CYS A 67 10.72 -3.84 -1.40
C CYS A 67 9.48 -2.95 -1.20
N GLU A 68 9.65 -1.71 -0.80
CA GLU A 68 8.55 -0.73 -0.68
C GLU A 68 8.24 -0.05 -2.02
N GLN A 69 9.15 -0.12 -3.00
CA GLN A 69 8.95 0.50 -4.31
C GLN A 69 7.65 0.05 -5.01
N PRO A 70 7.26 -1.23 -5.03
CA PRO A 70 5.98 -1.64 -5.60
C PRO A 70 4.75 -1.00 -4.94
N LEU A 71 4.80 -0.77 -3.62
CA LEU A 71 3.74 -0.04 -2.92
C LEU A 71 3.70 1.43 -3.36
N ILE A 72 4.85 2.08 -3.49
CA ILE A 72 4.93 3.47 -3.96
C ILE A 72 4.37 3.59 -5.38
N ASP A 73 4.70 2.66 -6.27
CA ASP A 73 4.16 2.64 -7.64
C ASP A 73 2.65 2.39 -7.66
N PHE A 74 2.15 1.53 -6.78
CA PHE A 74 0.73 1.31 -6.59
C PHE A 74 -0.01 2.56 -6.07
N ILE A 75 0.58 3.30 -5.14
CA ILE A 75 0.04 4.58 -4.67
C ILE A 75 -0.01 5.60 -5.83
N ARG A 76 1.06 5.70 -6.61
CA ARG A 76 1.11 6.58 -7.79
C ARG A 76 0.01 6.26 -8.79
N MET A 77 -0.24 4.98 -9.05
CA MET A 77 -1.28 4.53 -9.96
C MET A 77 -2.68 4.98 -9.50
N GLN A 78 -2.92 5.04 -8.19
CA GLN A 78 -4.20 5.45 -7.62
C GLN A 78 -4.44 6.97 -7.69
N VAL A 79 -3.42 7.80 -7.89
CA VAL A 79 -3.55 9.28 -7.84
C VAL A 79 -4.51 9.81 -8.90
N LYS A 80 -4.38 9.35 -10.15
CA LYS A 80 -5.25 9.85 -11.23
C LYS A 80 -6.72 9.51 -11.01
N PRO A 81 -7.13 8.24 -10.85
CA PRO A 81 -8.52 7.91 -10.55
C PRO A 81 -8.95 8.44 -9.18
N GLY A 82 -8.06 8.52 -8.20
CA GLY A 82 -8.33 9.05 -6.87
C GLY A 82 -8.69 10.55 -6.86
N LYS A 83 -8.16 11.35 -7.79
CA LYS A 83 -8.58 12.75 -7.97
C LYS A 83 -10.02 12.85 -8.45
N GLU A 84 -10.42 11.98 -9.35
CA GLU A 84 -11.81 11.92 -9.80
C GLU A 84 -12.75 11.47 -8.68
N THR A 85 -12.35 10.48 -7.91
CA THR A 85 -13.09 10.00 -6.73
C THR A 85 -13.22 11.09 -5.67
N ALA A 86 -12.14 11.79 -5.34
CA ALA A 86 -12.16 12.91 -4.38
C ALA A 86 -13.14 14.00 -4.80
N ARG A 87 -13.11 14.38 -6.06
CA ARG A 87 -14.04 15.39 -6.59
C ARG A 87 -15.47 14.90 -6.61
N ALA A 88 -15.73 13.69 -7.09
CA ALA A 88 -17.09 13.18 -7.30
C ALA A 88 -17.82 12.85 -6.01
N TYR A 89 -17.12 12.26 -5.03
CA TYR A 89 -17.74 11.81 -3.78
C TYR A 89 -17.65 12.84 -2.64
N PHE A 90 -16.62 13.70 -2.65
CA PHE A 90 -16.34 14.61 -1.52
C PHE A 90 -16.30 16.09 -1.91
N GLY A 91 -16.36 16.42 -3.20
CA GLY A 91 -16.14 17.79 -3.65
C GLY A 91 -14.75 18.34 -3.30
N ALA A 92 -13.81 17.45 -3.03
CA ALA A 92 -12.49 17.78 -2.51
C ALA A 92 -11.42 17.87 -3.62
N ARG A 93 -10.37 18.64 -3.31
CA ARG A 93 -9.12 18.64 -4.08
C ARG A 93 -8.22 17.48 -3.60
N GLY A 94 -7.17 17.19 -4.38
CA GLY A 94 -6.23 16.10 -4.05
C GLY A 94 -6.74 14.75 -4.54
N TRP A 95 -6.32 13.68 -3.91
CA TRP A 95 -6.73 12.32 -4.28
C TRP A 95 -7.16 11.51 -3.06
N THR A 96 -8.03 10.55 -3.29
CA THR A 96 -8.49 9.63 -2.24
C THR A 96 -8.59 8.21 -2.79
N THR A 97 -8.60 7.25 -1.89
CA THR A 97 -8.89 5.85 -2.20
C THR A 97 -9.83 5.28 -1.15
N SER A 98 -10.52 4.23 -1.49
CA SER A 98 -11.42 3.52 -0.59
C SER A 98 -10.73 2.30 0.03
N ILE A 99 -11.46 1.54 0.86
CA ILE A 99 -10.92 0.36 1.56
C ILE A 99 -10.34 -0.64 0.58
N SER A 100 -11.10 -1.01 -0.46
CA SER A 100 -10.65 -1.98 -1.46
C SER A 100 -10.09 -1.29 -2.70
N SER A 101 -8.99 -1.82 -3.19
CA SER A 101 -8.39 -1.48 -4.48
C SER A 101 -7.96 -2.73 -5.22
N ASN A 102 -7.52 -2.58 -6.45
CA ASN A 102 -7.06 -3.68 -7.29
C ASN A 102 -5.88 -3.25 -8.18
N ILE A 103 -5.38 -4.19 -8.97
CA ILE A 103 -4.24 -3.98 -9.89
C ILE A 103 -4.48 -2.91 -10.96
N PHE A 104 -5.71 -2.43 -11.12
CA PHE A 104 -6.07 -1.38 -12.08
C PHE A 104 -6.24 0.00 -11.41
N GLY A 105 -5.88 0.14 -10.14
CA GLY A 105 -5.97 1.41 -9.43
C GLY A 105 -7.38 1.84 -9.07
N PHE A 106 -8.25 0.90 -8.76
CA PHE A 106 -9.62 1.19 -8.31
C PHE A 106 -9.61 2.00 -7.01
N THR A 107 -10.34 3.10 -6.97
CA THR A 107 -10.33 4.04 -5.83
C THR A 107 -11.70 4.38 -5.27
N THR A 108 -12.78 4.06 -6.01
CA THR A 108 -14.13 4.38 -5.57
C THR A 108 -14.63 3.41 -4.51
N PRO A 109 -15.58 3.82 -3.65
CA PRO A 109 -16.27 2.88 -2.79
C PRO A 109 -16.94 1.78 -3.63
N LEU A 110 -16.90 0.55 -3.14
CA LEU A 110 -17.64 -0.54 -3.75
C LEU A 110 -19.14 -0.26 -3.68
N ARG A 111 -19.88 -0.74 -4.68
CA ARG A 111 -21.33 -0.65 -4.67
C ARG A 111 -21.90 -1.67 -3.68
N ASP A 112 -22.16 -1.24 -2.47
CA ASP A 112 -22.82 -2.04 -1.45
C ASP A 112 -23.88 -1.22 -0.74
N LYS A 113 -24.80 -1.90 -0.06
CA LYS A 113 -25.85 -1.28 0.74
C LYS A 113 -25.28 -0.61 1.98
N ASP A 114 -24.17 -1.11 2.51
CA ASP A 114 -23.49 -0.57 3.67
C ASP A 114 -22.22 0.17 3.26
N MET A 115 -22.33 1.49 3.17
CA MET A 115 -21.20 2.36 2.82
C MET A 115 -20.14 2.41 3.91
N SER A 116 -20.45 2.02 5.16
CA SER A 116 -19.49 2.05 6.27
C SER A 116 -18.30 1.12 6.04
N TRP A 117 -18.50 0.02 5.33
CA TRP A 117 -17.44 -0.92 4.96
C TRP A 117 -16.61 -0.47 3.75
N ASN A 118 -17.03 0.58 3.06
CA ASN A 118 -16.39 0.98 1.82
C ASN A 118 -15.66 2.32 1.93
N PHE A 119 -16.11 3.18 2.84
CA PHE A 119 -15.49 4.48 3.07
C PHE A 119 -14.30 4.39 4.02
N SER A 120 -13.16 4.91 3.60
CA SER A 120 -12.00 5.12 4.46
C SER A 120 -11.39 6.48 4.14
N PRO A 121 -11.88 7.57 4.75
CA PRO A 121 -11.42 8.92 4.44
C PRO A 121 -9.94 9.14 4.80
N VAL A 122 -9.36 8.25 5.60
CA VAL A 122 -7.94 8.29 5.99
C VAL A 122 -7.06 7.34 5.19
N ALA A 123 -7.59 6.60 4.22
CA ALA A 123 -6.80 5.61 3.48
C ALA A 123 -5.67 6.25 2.67
N SER A 124 -5.94 7.32 1.92
CA SER A 124 -4.89 8.02 1.17
C SER A 124 -3.85 8.71 2.06
N PRO A 125 -4.20 9.48 3.11
CA PRO A 125 -3.21 9.99 4.04
C PRO A 125 -2.37 8.87 4.70
N TRP A 126 -2.99 7.75 5.05
CA TRP A 126 -2.27 6.63 5.65
C TRP A 126 -1.29 5.97 4.67
N LEU A 127 -1.69 5.77 3.42
CA LEU A 127 -0.76 5.33 2.37
C LEU A 127 0.37 6.35 2.14
N ALA A 128 0.09 7.65 2.20
CA ALA A 128 1.10 8.69 2.05
C ALA A 128 2.16 8.67 3.18
N THR A 129 1.84 8.12 4.37
CA THR A 129 2.85 7.93 5.42
C THR A 129 3.95 6.96 5.02
N HIS A 130 3.67 5.97 4.17
CA HIS A 130 4.68 5.07 3.61
C HIS A 130 5.67 5.80 2.71
N VAL A 131 5.16 6.73 1.89
CA VAL A 131 6.00 7.57 1.03
C VAL A 131 6.96 8.44 1.85
N TRP A 132 6.46 8.99 2.96
CA TRP A 132 7.29 9.74 3.90
C TRP A 132 8.30 8.84 4.60
N ASN A 133 7.89 7.68 5.11
CA ASN A 133 8.77 6.72 5.76
C ASN A 133 9.91 6.27 4.84
N TYR A 134 9.60 5.98 3.58
CA TYR A 134 10.62 5.64 2.59
C TYR A 134 11.69 6.73 2.51
N TYR A 135 11.29 8.01 2.37
CA TYR A 135 12.24 9.12 2.39
C TYR A 135 12.98 9.22 3.73
N ASP A 136 12.30 9.06 4.83
CA ASP A 136 12.91 9.22 6.16
C ASP A 136 14.00 8.19 6.44
N TYR A 137 13.85 6.97 5.93
CA TYR A 137 14.86 5.91 6.02
C TYR A 137 15.96 6.02 4.97
N THR A 138 15.62 6.35 3.73
CA THR A 138 16.59 6.38 2.63
C THR A 138 17.34 7.69 2.47
N ARG A 139 16.73 8.78 2.93
CA ARG A 139 17.19 10.17 2.71
C ARG A 139 17.32 10.53 1.23
N ASP A 140 16.60 9.85 0.36
CA ASP A 140 16.59 10.10 -1.08
C ASP A 140 15.80 11.37 -1.40
N LEU A 141 16.52 12.49 -1.50
CA LEU A 141 15.94 13.80 -1.85
C LEU A 141 15.42 13.85 -3.28
N GLU A 142 16.02 13.09 -4.19
CA GLU A 142 15.55 13.04 -5.59
C GLU A 142 14.19 12.36 -5.65
N PHE A 143 14.03 11.22 -4.98
CA PHE A 143 12.73 10.58 -4.81
C PHE A 143 11.70 11.54 -4.21
N LEU A 144 12.04 12.23 -3.12
CA LEU A 144 11.10 13.15 -2.47
C LEU A 144 10.64 14.26 -3.41
N ARG A 145 11.57 14.85 -4.18
CA ARG A 145 11.27 15.96 -5.10
C ARG A 145 10.46 15.52 -6.32
N THR A 146 10.77 14.35 -6.87
CA THR A 146 10.22 13.91 -8.16
C THR A 146 8.96 13.06 -8.03
N VAL A 147 8.78 12.39 -6.88
CA VAL A 147 7.69 11.46 -6.63
C VAL A 147 6.98 11.77 -5.30
N GLY A 148 7.71 11.77 -4.20
CA GLY A 148 7.14 11.73 -2.86
C GLY A 148 6.30 12.95 -2.52
N TYR A 149 6.78 14.15 -2.84
CA TYR A 149 6.13 15.40 -2.46
C TYR A 149 4.70 15.51 -3.01
N ASP A 150 4.51 15.21 -4.29
CA ASP A 150 3.18 15.32 -4.91
C ASP A 150 2.20 14.28 -4.38
N LEU A 151 2.68 13.08 -4.05
CA LEU A 151 1.85 12.03 -3.44
C LEU A 151 1.37 12.45 -2.04
N ILE A 152 2.28 12.96 -1.21
CA ILE A 152 1.97 13.39 0.17
C ILE A 152 1.07 14.62 0.18
N LYS A 153 1.40 15.62 -0.63
CA LYS A 153 0.65 16.88 -0.68
C LYS A 153 -0.79 16.70 -1.16
N GLY A 154 -1.02 15.70 -2.00
CA GLY A 154 -2.33 15.47 -2.61
C GLY A 154 -3.24 14.52 -1.81
N ALA A 155 -2.73 13.81 -0.82
CA ALA A 155 -3.43 12.79 -0.04
C ALA A 155 -4.46 13.36 0.95
#